data_b3240be658250c2d75fb0becfdabe5e3
#
_entry.id   b3240be658250c2d75fb0becfdabe5e3
#
_cell.length_a   1.000
_cell.length_b   1.000
_cell.length_c   1.000
_cell.angle_alpha   90.00
_cell.angle_beta   90.00
_cell.angle_gamma   90.00
#
_symmetry.space_group_name_H-M   'P 1'
#
loop_
_entity.id
_entity.type
_entity.pdbx_description
1 polymer ?
#
loop_
_entity_poly.entity_id
_entity_poly.type
_entity_poly.pdbx_seq_one_letter_code
_entity_poly.pdbx_strand_id
1 'polypeptide(L)'
;KTVLENIAFPLQVKGATTNNSINKALEMVELVGLKGRENYFPRELSGGQQQRVGIARSLAVEPDIWFLDEPFSALDPLIRKEMQDEFLRLQSVLNKTIMFVTHDFDEALRLADRIAIMKDGIIEQLDKPDNIVLNPATDYVKRFTEDVPREKVLKIESIMDDVDPNASSDFAISKNEIIETVAEKILNSKDIIKVTDDKNNIVGSINPSKVIKVLFGE
;
A
#
# COMPACT_ATOMS: atom_id res chain seq x y z
N LYS A 1 4.91 -6.47 30.90
CA LYS A 1 5.49 -5.20 30.46
C LYS A 1 4.39 -4.29 29.95
N THR A 2 4.49 -3.00 30.25
CA THR A 2 3.60 -1.97 29.73
C THR A 2 3.85 -1.72 28.23
N VAL A 3 3.03 -0.90 27.57
CA VAL A 3 3.26 -0.43 26.18
C VAL A 3 4.65 0.17 26.04
N LEU A 4 4.98 1.15 26.90
CA LEU A 4 6.28 1.83 26.88
C LEU A 4 7.44 0.86 27.05
N GLU A 5 7.35 -0.05 28.02
CA GLU A 5 8.37 -1.06 28.27
C GLU A 5 8.54 -2.06 27.12
N ASN A 6 7.45 -2.39 26.41
CA ASN A 6 7.51 -3.25 25.23
C ASN A 6 8.25 -2.59 24.10
N ILE A 7 8.00 -1.32 23.86
CA ILE A 7 8.62 -0.54 22.76
C ILE A 7 10.09 -0.23 23.09
N ALA A 8 10.42 0.08 24.36
CA ALA A 8 11.78 0.36 24.80
C ALA A 8 12.69 -0.90 24.83
N PHE A 9 12.10 -2.08 25.00
CA PHE A 9 12.84 -3.33 25.22
C PHE A 9 13.88 -3.65 24.12
N PRO A 10 13.56 -3.59 22.81
CA PRO A 10 14.55 -3.88 21.77
C PRO A 10 15.77 -2.94 21.82
N LEU A 11 15.54 -1.67 22.16
CA LEU A 11 16.61 -0.67 22.29
C LEU A 11 17.54 -1.01 23.47
N GLN A 12 16.97 -1.44 24.59
CA GLN A 12 17.75 -1.88 25.77
C GLN A 12 18.59 -3.12 25.43
N VAL A 13 18.04 -4.07 24.69
CA VAL A 13 18.77 -5.26 24.22
C VAL A 13 19.94 -4.87 23.31
N LYS A 14 19.79 -3.82 22.50
CA LYS A 14 20.88 -3.24 21.68
C LYS A 14 21.90 -2.42 22.47
N GLY A 15 21.74 -2.29 23.79
CA GLY A 15 22.68 -1.58 24.67
C GLY A 15 22.42 -0.07 24.84
N ALA A 16 21.25 0.42 24.42
CA ALA A 16 20.86 1.81 24.68
C ALA A 16 20.66 2.05 26.18
N THR A 17 21.01 3.25 26.67
CA THR A 17 20.72 3.63 28.06
C THR A 17 19.21 3.65 28.31
N THR A 18 18.80 3.48 29.56
CA THR A 18 17.39 3.50 29.95
C THR A 18 16.70 4.79 29.50
N ASN A 19 17.34 5.96 29.69
CA ASN A 19 16.75 7.23 29.30
C ASN A 19 16.57 7.36 27.78
N ASN A 20 17.57 6.96 27.00
CA ASN A 20 17.48 7.00 25.53
C ASN A 20 16.41 6.04 25.00
N SER A 21 16.31 4.83 25.56
CA SER A 21 15.29 3.86 25.15
C SER A 21 13.88 4.31 25.52
N ILE A 22 13.67 4.97 26.65
CA ILE A 22 12.38 5.53 27.05
C ILE A 22 11.99 6.69 26.13
N ASN A 23 12.89 7.64 25.88
CA ASN A 23 12.61 8.78 25.01
C ASN A 23 12.24 8.33 23.60
N LYS A 24 13.00 7.40 23.02
CA LYS A 24 12.70 6.84 21.70
C LYS A 24 11.38 6.06 21.70
N ALA A 25 11.09 5.33 22.76
CA ALA A 25 9.82 4.63 22.89
C ALA A 25 8.62 5.58 22.96
N LEU A 26 8.76 6.73 23.62
CA LEU A 26 7.71 7.78 23.66
C LEU A 26 7.47 8.38 22.27
N GLU A 27 8.52 8.63 21.49
CA GLU A 27 8.39 9.07 20.08
C GLU A 27 7.59 8.04 19.26
N MET A 28 7.89 6.75 19.44
CA MET A 28 7.19 5.67 18.73
C MET A 28 5.74 5.53 19.18
N VAL A 29 5.44 5.71 20.46
CA VAL A 29 4.07 5.74 20.99
C VAL A 29 3.26 6.85 20.30
N GLU A 30 3.83 8.03 20.15
CA GLU A 30 3.18 9.15 19.47
C GLU A 30 3.01 8.88 17.97
N LEU A 31 4.04 8.33 17.32
CA LEU A 31 4.04 7.99 15.88
C LEU A 31 2.88 7.06 15.52
N VAL A 32 2.60 6.05 16.36
CA VAL A 32 1.54 5.05 16.11
C VAL A 32 0.19 5.42 16.76
N GLY A 33 0.04 6.65 17.28
CA GLY A 33 -1.21 7.15 17.84
C GLY A 33 -1.65 6.47 19.14
N LEU A 34 -0.71 6.05 19.99
CA LEU A 34 -0.96 5.44 21.29
C LEU A 34 -0.70 6.38 22.48
N LYS A 35 -0.60 7.69 22.24
CA LYS A 35 -0.41 8.70 23.29
C LYS A 35 -1.47 8.57 24.39
N GLY A 36 -1.03 8.57 25.66
CA GLY A 36 -1.87 8.35 26.83
C GLY A 36 -2.08 6.87 27.20
N ARG A 37 -1.46 5.94 26.43
CA ARG A 37 -1.53 4.49 26.68
C ARG A 37 -0.18 3.89 27.14
N GLU A 38 0.79 4.71 27.47
CA GLU A 38 2.18 4.32 27.78
C GLU A 38 2.26 3.29 28.90
N ASN A 39 1.41 3.47 29.93
CA ASN A 39 1.39 2.63 31.13
C ASN A 39 0.38 1.48 31.07
N TYR A 40 -0.38 1.34 29.98
CA TYR A 40 -1.30 0.22 29.79
C TYR A 40 -0.53 -1.06 29.50
N PHE A 41 -1.09 -2.19 29.93
CA PHE A 41 -0.61 -3.50 29.52
C PHE A 41 -1.28 -3.89 28.19
N PRO A 42 -0.62 -4.70 27.31
CA PRO A 42 -1.22 -5.13 26.05
C PRO A 42 -2.62 -5.74 26.19
N ARG A 43 -2.88 -6.50 27.25
CA ARG A 43 -4.20 -7.09 27.54
C ARG A 43 -5.33 -6.08 27.77
N GLU A 44 -5.00 -4.81 28.03
CA GLU A 44 -5.95 -3.72 28.26
C GLU A 44 -6.26 -2.94 26.98
N LEU A 45 -5.66 -3.35 25.86
CA LEU A 45 -5.74 -2.72 24.55
C LEU A 45 -6.61 -3.55 23.60
N SER A 46 -7.26 -2.87 22.64
CA SER A 46 -7.90 -3.55 21.51
C SER A 46 -6.86 -4.25 20.61
N GLY A 47 -7.30 -5.22 19.78
CA GLY A 47 -6.42 -5.94 18.85
C GLY A 47 -5.61 -4.99 17.94
N GLY A 48 -6.24 -3.96 17.37
CA GLY A 48 -5.57 -2.94 16.57
C GLY A 48 -4.55 -2.13 17.36
N GLN A 49 -4.86 -1.79 18.62
CA GLN A 49 -3.91 -1.09 19.49
C GLN A 49 -2.71 -2.01 19.86
N GLN A 50 -2.93 -3.30 20.09
CA GLN A 50 -1.85 -4.27 20.31
C GLN A 50 -0.96 -4.37 19.08
N GLN A 51 -1.54 -4.37 17.87
CA GLN A 51 -0.80 -4.38 16.61
C GLN A 51 0.07 -3.12 16.48
N ARG A 52 -0.47 -1.93 16.81
CA ARG A 52 0.29 -0.68 16.84
C ARG A 52 1.48 -0.74 17.81
N VAL A 53 1.34 -1.40 18.97
CA VAL A 53 2.47 -1.66 19.89
C VAL A 53 3.53 -2.52 19.22
N GLY A 54 3.14 -3.58 18.50
CA GLY A 54 4.05 -4.44 17.72
C GLY A 54 4.81 -3.66 16.66
N ILE A 55 4.12 -2.82 15.90
CA ILE A 55 4.69 -1.91 14.89
C ILE A 55 5.69 -0.95 15.54
N ALA A 56 5.29 -0.23 16.59
CA ALA A 56 6.16 0.70 17.31
C ALA A 56 7.42 0.03 17.85
N ARG A 57 7.27 -1.20 18.41
CA ARG A 57 8.38 -1.99 18.91
C ARG A 57 9.38 -2.37 17.82
N SER A 58 8.91 -2.76 16.64
CA SER A 58 9.77 -3.12 15.50
C SER A 58 10.46 -1.91 14.89
N LEU A 59 9.80 -0.74 14.87
CA LEU A 59 10.35 0.51 14.36
C LEU A 59 11.32 1.21 15.32
N ALA A 60 11.21 0.97 16.64
CA ALA A 60 12.03 1.64 17.65
C ALA A 60 13.53 1.48 17.42
N VAL A 61 13.97 0.34 16.86
CA VAL A 61 15.37 0.05 16.54
C VAL A 61 15.84 0.63 15.21
N GLU A 62 15.01 1.39 14.52
CA GLU A 62 15.27 2.06 13.24
C GLU A 62 15.90 1.13 12.18
N PRO A 63 15.22 0.01 11.82
CA PRO A 63 15.76 -0.91 10.85
C PRO A 63 15.91 -0.26 9.47
N ASP A 64 16.92 -0.65 8.70
CA ASP A 64 17.06 -0.22 7.29
C ASP A 64 15.98 -0.87 6.40
N ILE A 65 15.68 -2.13 6.68
CA ILE A 65 14.61 -2.89 6.04
C ILE A 65 13.65 -3.35 7.14
N TRP A 66 12.39 -3.00 6.97
CA TRP A 66 11.34 -3.39 7.90
C TRP A 66 10.58 -4.61 7.39
N PHE A 67 10.70 -5.73 8.11
CA PHE A 67 10.03 -7.00 7.77
C PHE A 67 8.73 -7.14 8.57
N LEU A 68 7.66 -7.46 7.87
CA LEU A 68 6.34 -7.72 8.43
C LEU A 68 5.81 -9.06 7.88
N ASP A 69 5.49 -9.97 8.76
CA ASP A 69 4.94 -11.27 8.42
C ASP A 69 3.47 -11.34 8.88
N GLU A 70 2.56 -11.41 7.92
CA GLU A 70 1.11 -11.42 8.11
C GLU A 70 0.58 -10.41 9.16
N PRO A 71 0.91 -9.13 9.07
CA PRO A 71 0.66 -8.18 10.16
C PRO A 71 -0.83 -7.93 10.45
N PHE A 72 -1.72 -8.27 9.55
CA PHE A 72 -3.15 -7.96 9.68
C PHE A 72 -4.05 -9.22 9.76
N SER A 73 -3.48 -10.43 9.70
CA SER A 73 -4.23 -11.70 9.61
C SER A 73 -5.17 -11.96 10.81
N ALA A 74 -4.77 -11.53 12.00
CA ALA A 74 -5.52 -11.73 13.25
C ALA A 74 -6.57 -10.64 13.55
N LEU A 75 -6.77 -9.68 12.63
CA LEU A 75 -7.68 -8.54 12.83
C LEU A 75 -9.03 -8.78 12.14
N ASP A 76 -10.10 -8.28 12.75
CA ASP A 76 -11.40 -8.21 12.10
C ASP A 76 -11.38 -7.25 10.89
N PRO A 77 -12.30 -7.38 9.92
CA PRO A 77 -12.23 -6.63 8.65
C PRO A 77 -12.20 -5.11 8.82
N LEU A 78 -12.91 -4.56 9.82
CA LEU A 78 -12.96 -3.11 10.03
C LEU A 78 -11.62 -2.60 10.56
N ILE A 79 -11.11 -3.21 11.62
CA ILE A 79 -9.83 -2.87 12.23
C ILE A 79 -8.67 -3.12 11.25
N ARG A 80 -8.76 -4.19 10.43
CA ARG A 80 -7.79 -4.47 9.37
C ARG A 80 -7.67 -3.30 8.40
N LYS A 81 -8.79 -2.78 7.92
CA LYS A 81 -8.80 -1.63 7.01
C LYS A 81 -8.18 -0.38 7.66
N GLU A 82 -8.55 -0.07 8.91
CA GLU A 82 -7.96 1.05 9.66
C GLU A 82 -6.43 0.88 9.82
N MET A 83 -5.96 -0.34 10.08
CA MET A 83 -4.54 -0.63 10.24
C MET A 83 -3.77 -0.56 8.92
N GLN A 84 -4.38 -0.93 7.80
CA GLN A 84 -3.81 -0.74 6.46
C GLN A 84 -3.69 0.75 6.11
N ASP A 85 -4.70 1.57 6.43
CA ASP A 85 -4.63 3.03 6.24
C ASP A 85 -3.49 3.65 7.07
N GLU A 86 -3.36 3.21 8.31
CA GLU A 86 -2.28 3.64 9.18
C GLU A 86 -0.90 3.20 8.67
N PHE A 87 -0.81 1.99 8.11
CA PHE A 87 0.42 1.50 7.49
C PHE A 87 0.84 2.37 6.29
N LEU A 88 -0.09 2.73 5.40
CA LEU A 88 0.18 3.64 4.28
C LEU A 88 0.65 5.02 4.76
N ARG A 89 0.03 5.53 5.84
CA ARG A 89 0.47 6.78 6.48
C ARG A 89 1.92 6.66 7.01
N LEU A 90 2.22 5.56 7.70
CA LEU A 90 3.58 5.31 8.21
C LEU A 90 4.59 5.16 7.08
N GLN A 91 4.26 4.47 6.01
CA GLN A 91 5.10 4.31 4.83
C GLN A 91 5.48 5.67 4.22
N SER A 92 4.50 6.57 4.08
CA SER A 92 4.74 7.92 3.52
C SER A 92 5.65 8.81 4.38
N VAL A 93 5.65 8.59 5.71
CA VAL A 93 6.45 9.38 6.66
C VAL A 93 7.86 8.80 6.83
N LEU A 94 7.98 7.47 6.84
CA LEU A 94 9.23 6.80 7.25
C LEU A 94 10.26 6.67 6.13
N ASN A 95 9.88 6.72 4.86
CA ASN A 95 10.77 6.52 3.70
C ASN A 95 11.67 5.28 3.84
N LYS A 96 11.14 4.16 4.32
CA LYS A 96 11.86 2.92 4.57
C LYS A 96 11.53 1.88 3.50
N THR A 97 12.49 0.99 3.24
CA THR A 97 12.20 -0.24 2.50
C THR A 97 11.43 -1.18 3.42
N ILE A 98 10.24 -1.60 2.96
CA ILE A 98 9.37 -2.49 3.72
C ILE A 98 9.20 -3.78 2.93
N MET A 99 9.45 -4.92 3.58
CA MET A 99 9.08 -6.23 3.05
C MET A 99 7.93 -6.77 3.88
N PHE A 100 6.82 -7.02 3.22
CA PHE A 100 5.57 -7.40 3.82
C PHE A 100 5.11 -8.73 3.22
N VAL A 101 4.84 -9.71 4.06
CA VAL A 101 4.36 -11.04 3.65
C VAL A 101 2.89 -11.15 4.00
N THR A 102 2.08 -11.57 3.04
CA THR A 102 0.64 -11.83 3.23
C THR A 102 0.17 -12.96 2.34
N HIS A 103 -0.89 -13.64 2.76
CA HIS A 103 -1.65 -14.57 1.92
C HIS A 103 -2.88 -13.90 1.29
N ASP A 104 -3.16 -12.65 1.65
CA ASP A 104 -4.29 -11.85 1.13
C ASP A 104 -3.79 -11.01 -0.05
N PHE A 105 -4.28 -11.34 -1.25
CA PHE A 105 -3.85 -10.67 -2.47
C PHE A 105 -4.36 -9.23 -2.56
N ASP A 106 -5.54 -8.93 -2.01
CA ASP A 106 -6.09 -7.58 -1.97
C ASP A 106 -5.24 -6.66 -1.08
N GLU A 107 -4.69 -7.19 0.02
CA GLU A 107 -3.72 -6.45 0.84
C GLU A 107 -2.46 -6.13 0.03
N ALA A 108 -1.93 -7.10 -0.71
CA ALA A 108 -0.74 -6.88 -1.53
C ALA A 108 -1.00 -5.83 -2.62
N LEU A 109 -2.13 -5.91 -3.33
CA LEU A 109 -2.52 -4.93 -4.35
C LEU A 109 -2.66 -3.51 -3.79
N ARG A 110 -3.16 -3.38 -2.55
CA ARG A 110 -3.40 -2.09 -1.90
C ARG A 110 -2.15 -1.43 -1.37
N LEU A 111 -1.22 -2.22 -0.82
CA LEU A 111 -0.14 -1.71 0.03
C LEU A 111 1.24 -1.71 -0.65
N ALA A 112 1.44 -2.53 -1.68
CA ALA A 112 2.76 -2.75 -2.23
C ALA A 112 3.04 -1.91 -3.49
N ASP A 113 4.27 -1.41 -3.59
CA ASP A 113 4.80 -0.86 -4.85
C ASP A 113 5.17 -1.98 -5.84
N ARG A 114 5.58 -3.14 -5.33
CA ARG A 114 5.89 -4.36 -6.10
C ARG A 114 5.43 -5.59 -5.35
N ILE A 115 4.91 -6.57 -6.08
CA ILE A 115 4.42 -7.84 -5.54
C ILE A 115 5.25 -8.98 -6.10
N ALA A 116 5.71 -9.87 -5.23
CA ALA A 116 6.30 -11.16 -5.60
C ALA A 116 5.28 -12.26 -5.30
N ILE A 117 4.78 -12.93 -6.33
CA ILE A 117 3.93 -14.13 -6.17
C ILE A 117 4.84 -15.34 -6.12
N MET A 118 4.72 -16.11 -5.05
CA MET A 118 5.55 -17.28 -4.80
C MET A 118 4.74 -18.57 -4.85
N LYS A 119 5.36 -19.62 -5.38
CA LYS A 119 4.85 -20.98 -5.36
C LYS A 119 6.00 -21.96 -5.17
N ASP A 120 5.83 -22.89 -4.25
CA ASP A 120 6.81 -23.97 -3.99
C ASP A 120 8.25 -23.46 -3.77
N GLY A 121 8.39 -22.29 -3.12
CA GLY A 121 9.68 -21.64 -2.85
C GLY A 121 10.29 -20.89 -4.03
N ILE A 122 9.57 -20.78 -5.16
CA ILE A 122 10.02 -20.08 -6.38
C ILE A 122 9.16 -18.84 -6.59
N ILE A 123 9.78 -17.75 -7.04
CA ILE A 123 9.05 -16.55 -7.46
C ILE A 123 8.51 -16.77 -8.88
N GLU A 124 7.19 -16.88 -9.02
CA GLU A 124 6.49 -17.02 -10.30
C GLU A 124 6.45 -15.70 -11.08
N GLN A 125 6.22 -14.59 -10.36
CA GLN A 125 6.24 -13.25 -10.93
C GLN A 125 6.62 -12.22 -9.87
N LEU A 126 7.38 -11.20 -10.26
CA LEU A 126 7.73 -10.04 -9.44
C LEU A 126 7.52 -8.78 -10.28
N ASP A 127 6.47 -8.01 -9.99
CA ASP A 127 6.13 -6.83 -10.77
C ASP A 127 5.32 -5.82 -9.94
N LYS A 128 4.93 -4.69 -10.59
CA LYS A 128 3.96 -3.75 -10.04
C LYS A 128 2.57 -4.40 -10.00
N PRO A 129 1.68 -3.98 -9.06
CA PRO A 129 0.32 -4.52 -8.94
C PRO A 129 -0.47 -4.51 -10.25
N ASP A 130 -0.47 -3.38 -10.94
CA ASP A 130 -1.16 -3.18 -12.22
C ASP A 130 -0.66 -4.13 -13.32
N ASN A 131 0.65 -4.33 -13.42
CA ASN A 131 1.21 -5.25 -14.43
C ASN A 131 0.92 -6.72 -14.11
N ILE A 132 0.87 -7.11 -12.85
CA ILE A 132 0.45 -8.48 -12.46
C ILE A 132 -1.00 -8.74 -12.88
N VAL A 133 -1.89 -7.75 -12.71
CA VAL A 133 -3.31 -7.87 -13.09
C VAL A 133 -3.50 -7.87 -14.61
N LEU A 134 -2.73 -7.06 -15.35
CA LEU A 134 -2.84 -6.96 -16.81
C LEU A 134 -2.14 -8.11 -17.54
N ASN A 135 -0.98 -8.53 -17.06
CA ASN A 135 -0.05 -9.44 -17.72
C ASN A 135 0.40 -10.57 -16.77
N PRO A 136 -0.50 -11.44 -16.31
CA PRO A 136 -0.12 -12.57 -15.45
C PRO A 136 0.83 -13.50 -16.20
N ALA A 137 2.00 -13.78 -15.61
CA ALA A 137 3.07 -14.56 -16.27
C ALA A 137 2.75 -16.04 -16.39
N THR A 138 1.92 -16.60 -15.50
CA THR A 138 1.56 -18.03 -15.48
C THR A 138 0.07 -18.21 -15.16
N ASP A 139 -0.48 -19.39 -15.45
CA ASP A 139 -1.86 -19.74 -15.05
C ASP A 139 -2.03 -19.72 -13.52
N TYR A 140 -0.95 -19.91 -12.78
CA TYR A 140 -0.99 -19.81 -11.31
C TYR A 140 -1.23 -18.36 -10.90
N VAL A 141 -0.48 -17.40 -11.44
CA VAL A 141 -0.64 -15.96 -11.18
C VAL A 141 -2.02 -15.48 -11.66
N LYS A 142 -2.47 -15.93 -12.84
CA LYS A 142 -3.76 -15.56 -13.40
C LYS A 142 -4.92 -15.84 -12.43
N ARG A 143 -4.88 -16.98 -11.70
CA ARG A 143 -5.92 -17.31 -10.70
C ARG A 143 -6.06 -16.30 -9.57
N PHE A 144 -4.99 -15.58 -9.21
CA PHE A 144 -5.06 -14.49 -8.22
C PHE A 144 -5.71 -13.23 -8.79
N THR A 145 -5.70 -13.07 -10.13
CA THR A 145 -6.14 -11.84 -10.80
C THR A 145 -7.52 -11.94 -11.43
N GLU A 146 -8.11 -13.14 -11.49
CA GLU A 146 -9.41 -13.38 -12.17
C GLU A 146 -10.55 -12.57 -11.57
N ASP A 147 -10.61 -12.50 -10.24
CA ASP A 147 -11.69 -11.82 -9.49
C ASP A 147 -11.32 -10.38 -9.06
N VAL A 148 -10.16 -9.88 -9.48
CA VAL A 148 -9.72 -8.53 -9.10
C VAL A 148 -10.51 -7.46 -9.84
N PRO A 149 -11.18 -6.54 -9.13
CA PRO A 149 -11.85 -5.40 -9.75
C PRO A 149 -10.79 -4.46 -10.33
N ARG A 150 -10.58 -4.56 -11.65
CA ARG A 150 -9.52 -3.85 -12.38
C ARG A 150 -9.56 -2.35 -12.17
N GLU A 151 -10.75 -1.77 -12.09
CA GLU A 151 -10.95 -0.34 -11.84
C GLU A 151 -10.34 0.14 -10.54
N LYS A 152 -10.20 -0.73 -9.53
CA LYS A 152 -9.65 -0.39 -8.20
C LYS A 152 -8.13 -0.50 -8.11
N VAL A 153 -7.51 -1.16 -9.07
CA VAL A 153 -6.07 -1.45 -9.07
C VAL A 153 -5.35 -0.68 -10.16
N LEU A 154 -5.94 -0.62 -11.36
CA LEU A 154 -5.25 -0.07 -12.53
C LEU A 154 -5.16 1.44 -12.46
N LYS A 155 -3.94 1.94 -12.64
CA LYS A 155 -3.65 3.38 -12.82
C LYS A 155 -3.78 3.76 -14.29
N ILE A 156 -4.04 5.02 -14.53
CA ILE A 156 -4.09 5.56 -15.90
C ILE A 156 -2.78 5.32 -16.65
N GLU A 157 -1.63 5.40 -15.97
CA GLU A 157 -0.30 5.14 -16.55
C GLU A 157 -0.19 3.75 -17.20
N SER A 158 -0.84 2.74 -16.62
CA SER A 158 -0.75 1.35 -17.12
C SER A 158 -1.59 1.08 -18.36
N ILE A 159 -2.52 1.98 -18.68
CA ILE A 159 -3.46 1.81 -19.79
C ILE A 159 -3.47 2.97 -20.79
N MET A 160 -2.77 4.08 -20.52
CA MET A 160 -2.69 5.21 -21.46
C MET A 160 -1.91 4.83 -22.72
N ASP A 161 -2.15 5.60 -23.77
CA ASP A 161 -1.37 5.58 -25.01
C ASP A 161 -0.37 6.75 -25.04
N ASP A 162 0.51 6.77 -26.01
CA ASP A 162 1.36 7.92 -26.29
C ASP A 162 0.49 9.17 -26.53
N VAL A 163 1.14 10.34 -26.50
CA VAL A 163 0.45 11.63 -26.69
C VAL A 163 -0.21 11.68 -28.07
N ASP A 164 -1.55 11.71 -28.11
CA ASP A 164 -2.30 11.89 -29.35
C ASP A 164 -2.46 13.40 -29.64
N PRO A 165 -2.01 13.87 -30.83
CA PRO A 165 -2.21 15.27 -31.24
C PRO A 165 -3.70 15.71 -31.30
N ASN A 166 -4.61 14.75 -31.44
CA ASN A 166 -6.07 15.01 -31.49
C ASN A 166 -6.71 15.01 -30.10
N ALA A 167 -5.95 14.85 -29.01
CA ALA A 167 -6.49 14.94 -27.66
C ALA A 167 -7.03 16.35 -27.40
N SER A 168 -8.35 16.46 -27.37
CA SER A 168 -9.09 17.74 -27.37
C SER A 168 -9.86 18.01 -26.10
N SER A 169 -9.81 17.10 -25.11
CA SER A 169 -10.56 17.25 -23.86
C SER A 169 -10.29 18.57 -23.14
N ASP A 170 -11.32 19.18 -22.59
CA ASP A 170 -11.25 20.42 -21.79
C ASP A 170 -10.58 20.21 -20.43
N PHE A 171 -10.34 18.96 -20.05
CA PHE A 171 -9.68 18.57 -18.80
C PHE A 171 -8.57 17.55 -19.07
N ALA A 172 -7.66 17.43 -18.11
CA ALA A 172 -6.66 16.39 -18.07
C ALA A 172 -6.81 15.56 -16.81
N ILE A 173 -6.27 14.32 -16.85
CA ILE A 173 -6.23 13.41 -15.70
C ILE A 173 -4.78 13.06 -15.39
N SER A 174 -4.47 12.83 -14.11
CA SER A 174 -3.13 12.43 -13.71
C SER A 174 -2.87 10.96 -14.08
N LYS A 175 -1.66 10.67 -14.55
CA LYS A 175 -1.24 9.30 -14.84
C LYS A 175 -1.27 8.39 -13.59
N ASN A 176 -1.17 8.97 -12.39
CA ASN A 176 -1.15 8.25 -11.13
C ASN A 176 -2.55 7.95 -10.57
N GLU A 177 -3.62 8.51 -11.18
CA GLU A 177 -4.98 8.24 -10.73
C GLU A 177 -5.41 6.81 -11.05
N ILE A 178 -6.15 6.20 -10.12
CA ILE A 178 -6.79 4.89 -10.32
C ILE A 178 -8.04 5.09 -11.18
N ILE A 179 -8.32 4.12 -12.06
CA ILE A 179 -9.46 4.21 -13.00
C ILE A 179 -10.76 4.52 -12.26
N GLU A 180 -11.04 3.86 -11.13
CA GLU A 180 -12.27 4.06 -10.34
C GLU A 180 -12.54 5.53 -10.02
N THR A 181 -11.49 6.29 -9.68
CA THR A 181 -11.63 7.72 -9.28
C THR A 181 -11.97 8.65 -10.43
N VAL A 182 -11.64 8.27 -11.66
CA VAL A 182 -11.81 9.09 -12.86
C VAL A 182 -12.77 8.49 -13.90
N ALA A 183 -13.25 7.27 -13.64
CA ALA A 183 -14.08 6.52 -14.57
C ALA A 183 -15.30 7.32 -15.08
N GLU A 184 -16.03 7.97 -14.18
CA GLU A 184 -17.20 8.79 -14.54
C GLU A 184 -16.83 9.93 -15.52
N LYS A 185 -15.71 10.62 -15.26
CA LYS A 185 -15.23 11.70 -16.14
C LYS A 185 -14.83 11.18 -17.51
N ILE A 186 -14.13 10.02 -17.52
CA ILE A 186 -13.68 9.38 -18.77
C ILE A 186 -14.87 8.91 -19.60
N LEU A 187 -15.81 8.18 -19.00
CA LEU A 187 -16.93 7.58 -19.72
C LEU A 187 -17.94 8.61 -20.23
N ASN A 188 -18.03 9.77 -19.59
CA ASN A 188 -18.87 10.88 -20.05
C ASN A 188 -18.21 11.74 -21.15
N SER A 189 -16.91 11.57 -21.40
CA SER A 189 -16.20 12.28 -22.47
C SER A 189 -16.38 11.56 -23.81
N LYS A 190 -16.54 12.36 -24.88
CA LYS A 190 -16.48 11.86 -26.25
C LYS A 190 -15.11 12.06 -26.87
N ASP A 191 -14.28 12.86 -26.25
CA ASP A 191 -12.95 13.26 -26.73
C ASP A 191 -11.85 12.36 -26.16
N ILE A 192 -10.72 12.29 -26.85
CA ILE A 192 -9.50 11.70 -26.32
C ILE A 192 -8.99 12.62 -25.22
N ILE A 193 -8.74 12.05 -24.05
CA ILE A 193 -8.41 12.78 -22.83
C ILE A 193 -6.89 12.88 -22.69
N LYS A 194 -6.39 14.06 -22.32
CA LYS A 194 -4.99 14.31 -22.03
C LYS A 194 -4.61 13.71 -20.69
N VAL A 195 -3.45 13.04 -20.64
CA VAL A 195 -2.87 12.49 -19.42
C VAL A 195 -1.63 13.29 -19.03
N THR A 196 -1.55 13.67 -17.74
CA THR A 196 -0.46 14.51 -17.22
C THR A 196 0.36 13.81 -16.15
N ASP A 197 1.63 14.24 -16.02
CA ASP A 197 2.50 13.89 -14.89
C ASP A 197 2.27 14.81 -13.68
N ASP A 198 3.03 14.59 -12.61
CA ASP A 198 2.96 15.39 -11.36
C ASP A 198 3.37 16.87 -11.54
N LYS A 199 3.98 17.21 -12.69
CA LYS A 199 4.37 18.57 -13.07
C LYS A 199 3.40 19.20 -14.07
N ASN A 200 2.25 18.56 -14.30
CA ASN A 200 1.24 18.94 -15.29
C ASN A 200 1.74 18.94 -16.77
N ASN A 201 2.82 18.22 -17.09
CA ASN A 201 3.20 18.01 -18.49
C ASN A 201 2.32 16.92 -19.09
N ILE A 202 1.91 17.08 -20.34
CA ILE A 202 1.18 16.04 -21.08
C ILE A 202 2.17 14.92 -21.39
N VAL A 203 1.90 13.71 -20.88
CA VAL A 203 2.76 12.52 -21.04
C VAL A 203 2.07 11.38 -21.79
N GLY A 204 0.78 11.51 -22.06
CA GLY A 204 0.01 10.50 -22.79
C GLY A 204 -1.40 10.96 -23.09
N SER A 205 -2.19 10.04 -23.59
CA SER A 205 -3.60 10.23 -23.90
C SER A 205 -4.39 8.96 -23.57
N ILE A 206 -5.70 9.09 -23.36
CA ILE A 206 -6.56 7.94 -23.12
C ILE A 206 -7.88 8.08 -23.90
N ASN A 207 -8.21 7.02 -24.64
CA ASN A 207 -9.49 6.92 -25.31
C ASN A 207 -10.51 6.25 -24.38
N PRO A 208 -11.70 6.85 -24.14
CA PRO A 208 -12.73 6.24 -23.31
C PRO A 208 -13.09 4.80 -23.68
N SER A 209 -13.10 4.46 -24.96
CA SER A 209 -13.37 3.10 -25.42
C SER A 209 -12.32 2.07 -24.98
N LYS A 210 -11.06 2.49 -24.82
CA LYS A 210 -10.00 1.63 -24.32
C LYS A 210 -10.21 1.29 -22.84
N VAL A 211 -10.66 2.24 -22.04
CA VAL A 211 -10.98 1.99 -20.63
C VAL A 211 -12.05 0.92 -20.50
N ILE A 212 -13.11 1.00 -21.31
CA ILE A 212 -14.19 0.00 -21.33
C ILE A 212 -13.62 -1.39 -21.63
N LYS A 213 -12.80 -1.52 -22.69
CA LYS A 213 -12.18 -2.80 -23.05
C LYS A 213 -11.33 -3.39 -21.94
N VAL A 214 -10.49 -2.56 -21.30
CA VAL A 214 -9.62 -3.01 -20.21
C VAL A 214 -10.43 -3.46 -18.99
N LEU A 215 -11.51 -2.75 -18.65
CA LEU A 215 -12.36 -3.09 -17.51
C LEU A 215 -13.13 -4.41 -17.72
N PHE A 216 -13.60 -4.67 -18.93
CA PHE A 216 -14.39 -5.86 -19.24
C PHE A 216 -13.58 -7.02 -19.84
N GLY A 217 -12.25 -6.85 -19.98
CA GLY A 217 -11.37 -7.94 -20.41
C GLY A 217 -11.49 -8.29 -21.89
N GLU A 218 -11.87 -7.34 -22.75
CA GLU A 218 -11.94 -7.48 -24.22
C GLU A 218 -10.64 -7.07 -24.91
#